data_7c8fb9d64d103c1c9d64a13480dd921f
#
_entry.id   7c8fb9d64d103c1c9d64a13480dd921f
#
_cell.length_a   1.000
_cell.length_b   1.000
_cell.length_c   1.000
_cell.angle_alpha   90.00
_cell.angle_beta   90.00
_cell.angle_gamma   90.00
#
_symmetry.space_group_name_H-M   'P 1'
#
loop_
_entity.id
_entity.type
_entity.pdbx_description
1 polymer ?
#
loop_
_entity_poly.entity_id
_entity_poly.type
_entity_poly.pdbx_seq_one_letter_code
_entity_poly.pdbx_strand_id
1 'polypeptide(L)'
;MRQLKYILMLGFLALMALSSCKKETEGISEMVYYPELKGKNGVTAKVGSYVEAGVEADGRDVTSECKISPNLANETKPGAYTVKYEYETNGVEVTLTRDVYLQDPSDNISGYYRYASYDRTGGFSDAYKARFAVGYLLIEKDETAGSDVYYLEDVLLGHYIVGAGYDSRYACPAYVKLNSDNSVTLESLIQPIKPWGDDESAYTYEGGSYDADSKMFTLSTTYGPIKRTIKMELVLNE
;
A
#
# COMPACT_ATOMS: atom_id res chain seq x y z
N MET A 1 -40.90 -48.55 -43.84
CA MET A 1 -39.46 -48.81 -43.60
C MET A 1 -38.53 -47.55 -43.66
N ARG A 2 -38.86 -46.58 -44.47
CA ARG A 2 -38.00 -45.35 -44.57
C ARG A 2 -38.08 -44.46 -43.32
N GLN A 3 -39.23 -44.33 -42.69
CA GLN A 3 -39.42 -43.52 -41.47
C GLN A 3 -38.72 -44.09 -40.23
N LEU A 4 -38.63 -45.41 -40.12
CA LEU A 4 -37.98 -46.10 -38.99
C LEU A 4 -36.45 -45.84 -38.96
N LYS A 5 -35.83 -45.68 -40.14
CA LYS A 5 -34.40 -45.38 -40.26
C LYS A 5 -34.06 -43.93 -39.76
N TYR A 6 -34.96 -42.98 -39.97
CA TYR A 6 -34.73 -41.60 -39.49
C TYR A 6 -34.92 -41.48 -37.97
N ILE A 7 -35.86 -42.24 -37.39
CA ILE A 7 -36.06 -42.27 -35.94
C ILE A 7 -34.84 -42.90 -35.23
N LEU A 8 -34.29 -43.98 -35.78
CA LEU A 8 -33.07 -44.59 -35.25
C LEU A 8 -31.84 -43.71 -35.42
N MET A 9 -31.73 -42.96 -36.52
CA MET A 9 -30.61 -42.02 -36.75
C MET A 9 -30.68 -40.78 -35.86
N LEU A 10 -31.88 -40.24 -35.61
CA LEU A 10 -32.07 -39.15 -34.65
C LEU A 10 -31.81 -39.59 -33.20
N GLY A 11 -32.21 -40.81 -32.83
CA GLY A 11 -31.94 -41.39 -31.51
C GLY A 11 -30.45 -41.57 -31.24
N PHE A 12 -29.69 -41.98 -32.26
CA PHE A 12 -28.24 -42.16 -32.14
C PHE A 12 -27.49 -40.82 -32.07
N LEU A 13 -27.94 -39.79 -32.79
CA LEU A 13 -27.40 -38.44 -32.67
C LEU A 13 -27.68 -37.80 -31.29
N ALA A 14 -28.86 -38.06 -30.72
CA ALA A 14 -29.23 -37.56 -29.39
C ALA A 14 -28.42 -38.24 -28.29
N LEU A 15 -28.09 -39.54 -28.41
CA LEU A 15 -27.23 -40.23 -27.46
C LEU A 15 -25.76 -39.78 -27.55
N MET A 16 -25.27 -39.41 -28.74
CA MET A 16 -23.92 -38.87 -28.88
C MET A 16 -23.79 -37.45 -28.34
N ALA A 17 -24.85 -36.66 -28.37
CA ALA A 17 -24.86 -35.32 -27.78
C ALA A 17 -24.86 -35.32 -26.23
N LEU A 18 -25.35 -36.42 -25.61
CA LEU A 18 -25.36 -36.57 -24.15
C LEU A 18 -24.06 -37.14 -23.58
N SER A 19 -23.22 -37.73 -24.41
CA SER A 19 -21.90 -38.26 -23.99
C SER A 19 -20.77 -37.23 -24.14
N SER A 20 -21.04 -36.07 -24.73
CA SER A 20 -20.03 -35.01 -24.96
C SER A 20 -19.90 -34.03 -23.81
N CYS A 21 -20.64 -34.16 -22.71
CA CYS A 21 -20.58 -33.29 -21.55
C CYS A 21 -20.12 -33.97 -20.26
N LYS A 22 -19.32 -35.00 -20.35
CA LYS A 22 -18.43 -35.40 -19.25
C LYS A 22 -17.00 -35.08 -19.65
N LYS A 23 -16.70 -33.81 -19.75
CA LYS A 23 -15.37 -33.35 -19.41
C LYS A 23 -15.26 -33.55 -17.90
N GLU A 24 -14.45 -34.50 -17.53
CA GLU A 24 -14.00 -34.68 -16.16
C GLU A 24 -13.37 -33.36 -15.72
N THR A 25 -14.12 -32.51 -15.00
CA THR A 25 -13.59 -31.44 -14.17
C THR A 25 -13.26 -31.99 -12.79
N GLU A 26 -13.13 -33.29 -12.65
CA GLU A 26 -12.54 -33.95 -11.49
C GLU A 26 -11.03 -33.68 -11.54
N GLY A 27 -10.56 -32.71 -10.75
CA GLY A 27 -9.15 -32.37 -10.58
C GLY A 27 -8.74 -30.93 -10.94
N ILE A 28 -9.65 -30.04 -11.34
CA ILE A 28 -9.30 -28.64 -11.72
C ILE A 28 -9.88 -27.61 -10.74
N SER A 29 -10.37 -28.03 -9.60
CA SER A 29 -10.79 -27.12 -8.53
C SER A 29 -10.02 -27.42 -7.27
N GLU A 30 -8.69 -27.45 -7.34
CA GLU A 30 -7.91 -27.12 -6.17
C GLU A 30 -8.14 -25.63 -5.93
N MET A 31 -8.85 -25.30 -4.87
CA MET A 31 -9.02 -23.89 -4.47
C MET A 31 -7.62 -23.35 -4.22
N VAL A 32 -7.20 -22.40 -5.05
CA VAL A 32 -5.96 -21.67 -4.81
C VAL A 32 -6.28 -20.63 -3.74
N TYR A 33 -5.80 -20.88 -2.54
CA TYR A 33 -5.88 -19.90 -1.47
C TYR A 33 -4.75 -18.90 -1.65
N TYR A 34 -5.11 -17.68 -2.02
CA TYR A 34 -4.12 -16.61 -2.15
C TYR A 34 -3.61 -16.23 -0.77
N PRO A 35 -2.29 -16.11 -0.62
CA PRO A 35 -1.70 -15.67 0.63
C PRO A 35 -1.98 -14.19 0.87
N GLU A 36 -2.08 -13.82 2.15
CA GLU A 36 -2.25 -12.44 2.62
C GLU A 36 -1.20 -12.12 3.68
N LEU A 37 -0.76 -10.86 3.73
CA LEU A 37 0.15 -10.41 4.78
C LEU A 37 -0.58 -10.40 6.13
N LYS A 38 0.03 -10.99 7.15
CA LYS A 38 -0.42 -10.82 8.54
C LYS A 38 -0.04 -9.44 9.03
N GLY A 39 -0.95 -8.80 9.78
CA GLY A 39 -0.71 -7.47 10.31
C GLY A 39 -0.78 -6.35 9.25
N LYS A 40 -0.07 -5.27 9.50
CA LYS A 40 -0.10 -4.06 8.67
C LYS A 40 0.97 -4.11 7.59
N ASN A 41 0.72 -3.47 6.45
CA ASN A 41 1.74 -3.05 5.50
C ASN A 41 2.16 -1.60 5.82
N GLY A 42 3.39 -1.20 5.45
CA GLY A 42 3.92 0.11 5.83
C GLY A 42 4.12 0.22 7.35
N VAL A 43 5.10 -0.50 7.90
CA VAL A 43 5.39 -0.54 9.34
C VAL A 43 6.76 0.09 9.66
N THR A 44 6.90 0.60 10.89
CA THR A 44 8.14 1.18 11.39
C THR A 44 8.64 0.41 12.60
N ALA A 45 9.91 0.04 12.61
CA ALA A 45 10.59 -0.59 13.73
C ALA A 45 11.91 0.13 14.03
N LYS A 46 12.42 0.03 15.25
CA LYS A 46 13.82 0.42 15.49
C LYS A 46 14.76 -0.59 14.84
N VAL A 47 15.93 -0.13 14.41
CA VAL A 47 17.03 -1.01 13.98
C VAL A 47 17.24 -2.12 15.01
N GLY A 48 17.29 -3.37 14.53
CA GLY A 48 17.48 -4.57 15.38
C GLY A 48 16.26 -4.98 16.21
N SER A 49 15.09 -4.35 16.02
CA SER A 49 13.86 -4.72 16.74
C SER A 49 12.71 -5.15 15.82
N TYR A 50 12.94 -5.25 14.51
CA TYR A 50 11.92 -5.70 13.59
C TYR A 50 11.50 -7.14 13.85
N VAL A 51 10.21 -7.36 14.00
CA VAL A 51 9.59 -8.68 14.14
C VAL A 51 8.75 -8.96 12.89
N GLU A 52 9.05 -10.07 12.22
CA GLU A 52 8.29 -10.49 11.04
C GLU A 52 6.90 -10.99 11.45
N ALA A 53 5.86 -10.31 10.98
CA ALA A 53 4.47 -10.69 11.26
C ALA A 53 4.01 -11.90 10.42
N GLY A 54 4.62 -12.11 9.26
CA GLY A 54 4.39 -13.28 8.41
C GLY A 54 3.26 -13.15 7.41
N VAL A 55 2.87 -14.33 6.91
CA VAL A 55 1.90 -14.52 5.84
C VAL A 55 0.92 -15.62 6.23
N GLU A 56 -0.34 -15.48 5.89
CA GLU A 56 -1.35 -16.53 6.04
C GLU A 56 -2.02 -16.87 4.72
N ALA A 57 -2.45 -18.11 4.58
CA ALA A 57 -3.29 -18.59 3.48
C ALA A 57 -4.37 -19.52 4.06
N ASP A 58 -5.64 -19.24 3.76
CA ASP A 58 -6.79 -19.99 4.29
C ASP A 58 -6.77 -20.11 5.83
N GLY A 59 -6.41 -19.01 6.52
CA GLY A 59 -6.33 -18.96 7.99
C GLY A 59 -5.17 -19.77 8.59
N ARG A 60 -4.28 -20.31 7.78
CA ARG A 60 -3.08 -21.04 8.17
C ARG A 60 -1.85 -20.16 8.00
N ASP A 61 -0.98 -20.12 9.02
CA ASP A 61 0.32 -19.48 8.90
C ASP A 61 1.21 -20.24 7.92
N VAL A 62 1.60 -19.56 6.83
CA VAL A 62 2.48 -20.10 5.79
C VAL A 62 3.83 -19.39 5.72
N THR A 63 4.15 -18.59 6.73
CA THR A 63 5.38 -17.78 6.77
C THR A 63 6.64 -18.61 6.54
N SER A 64 6.72 -19.80 7.14
CA SER A 64 7.87 -20.69 6.98
C SER A 64 7.98 -21.36 5.60
N GLU A 65 6.91 -21.31 4.80
CA GLU A 65 6.86 -21.81 3.43
C GLU A 65 7.23 -20.72 2.41
N CYS A 66 7.27 -19.45 2.85
CA CYS A 66 7.64 -18.33 2.01
C CYS A 66 9.18 -18.16 1.95
N LYS A 67 9.68 -17.82 0.77
CA LYS A 67 11.01 -17.24 0.66
C LYS A 67 10.92 -15.75 0.95
N ILE A 68 11.52 -15.30 2.06
CA ILE A 68 11.45 -13.91 2.54
C ILE A 68 12.79 -13.21 2.29
N SER A 69 12.76 -12.04 1.64
CA SER A 69 13.96 -11.25 1.36
C SER A 69 13.68 -9.75 1.24
N PRO A 70 14.54 -8.84 1.77
CA PRO A 70 15.61 -9.15 2.72
C PRO A 70 15.07 -9.61 4.09
N ASN A 71 15.89 -10.33 4.85
CA ASN A 71 15.60 -10.62 6.26
C ASN A 71 16.09 -9.45 7.11
N LEU A 72 15.18 -8.71 7.71
CA LEU A 72 15.48 -7.50 8.47
C LEU A 72 15.73 -7.73 9.97
N ALA A 73 15.60 -8.95 10.47
CA ALA A 73 15.74 -9.24 11.91
C ALA A 73 17.09 -8.81 12.52
N ASN A 74 18.16 -8.83 11.71
CA ASN A 74 19.50 -8.42 12.11
C ASN A 74 20.03 -7.24 11.30
N GLU A 75 19.17 -6.53 10.58
CA GLU A 75 19.58 -5.35 9.82
C GLU A 75 19.96 -4.22 10.78
N THR A 76 21.12 -3.60 10.54
CA THR A 76 21.68 -2.54 11.40
C THR A 76 21.63 -1.16 10.74
N LYS A 77 21.25 -1.08 9.48
CA LYS A 77 21.21 0.17 8.73
C LYS A 77 19.79 0.74 8.76
N PRO A 78 19.60 1.99 9.24
CA PRO A 78 18.32 2.68 9.12
C PRO A 78 17.92 2.92 7.65
N GLY A 79 16.61 3.03 7.39
CA GLY A 79 16.06 3.37 6.08
C GLY A 79 14.84 2.57 5.71
N ALA A 80 14.32 2.84 4.52
CA ALA A 80 13.16 2.16 3.96
C ALA A 80 13.57 0.87 3.23
N TYR A 81 12.84 -0.20 3.48
CA TYR A 81 13.01 -1.52 2.89
C TYR A 81 11.69 -2.05 2.37
N THR A 82 11.73 -2.79 1.28
CA THR A 82 10.58 -3.59 0.82
C THR A 82 10.92 -5.06 1.01
N VAL A 83 10.24 -5.72 1.93
CA VAL A 83 10.34 -7.16 2.19
C VAL A 83 9.44 -7.89 1.21
N LYS A 84 10.01 -8.81 0.44
CA LYS A 84 9.32 -9.64 -0.55
C LYS A 84 9.08 -11.03 0.03
N TYR A 85 7.87 -11.55 -0.15
CA TYR A 85 7.46 -12.90 0.21
C TYR A 85 7.09 -13.64 -1.07
N GLU A 86 7.83 -14.68 -1.40
CA GLU A 86 7.56 -15.58 -2.52
C GLU A 86 6.97 -16.88 -1.96
N TYR A 87 5.72 -17.13 -2.28
CA TYR A 87 4.97 -18.32 -1.85
C TYR A 87 4.50 -19.09 -3.07
N GLU A 88 4.72 -20.41 -3.07
CA GLU A 88 4.27 -21.29 -4.14
C GLU A 88 3.16 -22.21 -3.61
N THR A 89 2.04 -22.25 -4.31
CA THR A 89 0.93 -23.17 -4.02
C THR A 89 0.35 -23.72 -5.31
N ASN A 90 0.23 -25.05 -5.40
CA ASN A 90 -0.32 -25.76 -6.56
C ASN A 90 0.31 -25.35 -7.90
N GLY A 91 1.63 -25.08 -7.92
CA GLY A 91 2.35 -24.62 -9.11
C GLY A 91 2.10 -23.16 -9.48
N VAL A 92 1.44 -22.38 -8.61
CA VAL A 92 1.23 -20.93 -8.75
C VAL A 92 2.15 -20.21 -7.79
N GLU A 93 3.04 -19.36 -8.33
CA GLU A 93 3.86 -18.48 -7.53
C GLU A 93 3.12 -17.17 -7.24
N VAL A 94 3.02 -16.80 -5.98
CA VAL A 94 2.43 -15.54 -5.52
C VAL A 94 3.50 -14.73 -4.80
N THR A 95 3.60 -13.46 -5.17
CA THR A 95 4.51 -12.52 -4.52
C THR A 95 3.70 -11.48 -3.75
N LEU A 96 4.04 -11.30 -2.47
CA LEU A 96 3.56 -10.20 -1.64
C LEU A 96 4.73 -9.31 -1.24
N THR A 97 4.45 -8.05 -0.89
CA THR A 97 5.46 -7.11 -0.39
C THR A 97 4.95 -6.36 0.83
N ARG A 98 5.87 -6.13 1.77
CA ARG A 98 5.65 -5.28 2.95
C ARG A 98 6.70 -4.18 2.96
N ASP A 99 6.27 -2.94 3.11
CA ASP A 99 7.18 -1.83 3.30
C ASP A 99 7.51 -1.67 4.79
N VAL A 100 8.80 -1.63 5.10
CA VAL A 100 9.34 -1.55 6.46
C VAL A 100 10.31 -0.39 6.52
N TYR A 101 10.11 0.52 7.47
CA TYR A 101 11.10 1.53 7.79
C TYR A 101 11.86 1.13 9.05
N LEU A 102 13.18 0.97 8.94
CA LEU A 102 14.04 0.77 10.10
C LEU A 102 14.53 2.13 10.59
N GLN A 103 14.09 2.51 11.77
CA GLN A 103 14.33 3.79 12.39
C GLN A 103 15.65 3.77 13.16
N ASP A 104 16.48 4.81 13.02
CA ASP A 104 17.61 5.03 13.91
C ASP A 104 17.13 5.05 15.38
N PRO A 105 17.89 4.51 16.34
CA PRO A 105 17.49 4.53 17.75
C PRO A 105 17.22 5.92 18.31
N SER A 106 17.89 6.96 17.82
CA SER A 106 17.71 8.37 18.24
C SER A 106 16.58 9.10 17.53
N ASP A 107 16.12 8.58 16.39
CA ASP A 107 15.01 9.16 15.61
C ASP A 107 13.67 8.57 16.11
N ASN A 108 12.70 9.39 16.40
CA ASN A 108 11.37 9.00 16.85
C ASN A 108 10.25 9.48 15.91
N ILE A 109 10.64 10.04 14.75
CA ILE A 109 9.71 10.68 13.81
C ILE A 109 9.68 9.92 12.49
N SER A 110 10.84 9.62 11.89
CA SER A 110 10.87 8.95 10.59
C SER A 110 10.14 7.61 10.60
N GLY A 111 9.44 7.30 9.51
CA GLY A 111 8.75 6.03 9.34
C GLY A 111 7.54 6.11 8.43
N TYR A 112 6.78 5.01 8.39
CA TYR A 112 5.51 4.95 7.70
C TYR A 112 4.37 5.43 8.59
N TYR A 113 3.55 6.31 8.03
CA TYR A 113 2.42 6.94 8.69
C TYR A 113 1.12 6.54 7.99
N ARG A 114 0.17 5.95 8.70
CA ARG A 114 -1.16 5.64 8.19
C ARG A 114 -2.12 6.80 8.41
N TYR A 115 -3.13 6.90 7.60
CA TYR A 115 -4.18 7.91 7.74
C TYR A 115 -5.09 7.57 8.93
N ALA A 116 -5.08 8.43 9.97
CA ALA A 116 -6.07 8.42 11.04
C ALA A 116 -7.35 9.15 10.62
N SER A 117 -7.20 10.22 9.81
CA SER A 117 -8.33 10.86 9.13
C SER A 117 -7.86 11.52 7.84
N TYR A 118 -8.80 11.67 6.91
CA TYR A 118 -8.60 12.40 5.67
C TYR A 118 -9.86 13.18 5.32
N ASP A 119 -9.72 14.50 5.22
CA ASP A 119 -10.78 15.43 4.80
C ASP A 119 -10.44 16.08 3.46
N ARG A 120 -11.46 16.30 2.66
CA ARG A 120 -11.35 16.97 1.36
C ARG A 120 -12.59 17.79 1.05
N THR A 121 -12.41 19.00 0.52
CA THR A 121 -13.51 19.79 -0.04
C THR A 121 -14.25 18.97 -1.12
N GLY A 122 -15.58 18.86 -0.99
CA GLY A 122 -16.42 18.06 -1.89
C GLY A 122 -16.54 16.59 -1.53
N GLY A 123 -15.84 16.13 -0.46
CA GLY A 123 -15.93 14.74 0.04
C GLY A 123 -15.26 13.70 -0.87
N PHE A 124 -15.53 12.43 -0.61
CA PHE A 124 -14.95 11.27 -1.29
C PHE A 124 -15.97 10.22 -1.63
N SER A 125 -15.69 9.45 -2.67
CA SER A 125 -16.33 8.16 -2.90
C SER A 125 -15.91 7.14 -1.83
N ASP A 126 -16.73 6.11 -1.61
CA ASP A 126 -16.42 5.05 -0.65
C ASP A 126 -15.16 4.27 -1.04
N ALA A 127 -14.88 4.14 -2.34
CA ALA A 127 -13.65 3.51 -2.82
C ALA A 127 -12.38 4.28 -2.39
N TYR A 128 -12.42 5.62 -2.39
CA TYR A 128 -11.32 6.45 -1.87
C TYR A 128 -11.14 6.25 -0.38
N LYS A 129 -12.24 6.29 0.39
CA LYS A 129 -12.20 6.08 1.85
C LYS A 129 -11.61 4.72 2.21
N ALA A 130 -12.00 3.66 1.50
CA ALA A 130 -11.47 2.32 1.71
C ALA A 130 -9.95 2.24 1.49
N ARG A 131 -9.42 2.92 0.46
CA ARG A 131 -7.98 2.96 0.21
C ARG A 131 -7.21 3.75 1.25
N PHE A 132 -7.73 4.91 1.70
CA PHE A 132 -7.11 5.66 2.78
C PHE A 132 -7.11 4.91 4.11
N ALA A 133 -8.11 4.06 4.36
CA ALA A 133 -8.16 3.25 5.59
C ALA A 133 -7.00 2.26 5.72
N VAL A 134 -6.39 1.86 4.60
CA VAL A 134 -5.23 0.94 4.57
C VAL A 134 -3.96 1.58 4.02
N GLY A 135 -4.05 2.82 3.54
CA GLY A 135 -2.94 3.57 2.97
C GLY A 135 -1.98 4.14 4.00
N TYR A 136 -0.79 4.42 3.55
CA TYR A 136 0.27 5.03 4.35
C TYR A 136 1.16 5.91 3.46
N LEU A 137 1.95 6.79 4.09
CA LEU A 137 2.99 7.59 3.45
C LEU A 137 4.28 7.48 4.25
N LEU A 138 5.41 7.63 3.56
CA LEU A 138 6.73 7.74 4.19
C LEU A 138 7.00 9.19 4.57
N ILE A 139 7.48 9.37 5.81
CA ILE A 139 8.14 10.60 6.27
C ILE A 139 9.51 10.18 6.81
N GLU A 140 10.57 10.76 6.28
CA GLU A 140 11.95 10.37 6.58
C GLU A 140 12.84 11.57 6.83
N LYS A 141 13.62 11.55 7.90
CA LYS A 141 14.58 12.61 8.19
C LYS A 141 15.68 12.64 7.11
N ASP A 142 15.97 13.83 6.60
CA ASP A 142 17.10 14.04 5.70
C ASP A 142 18.11 15.01 6.32
N GLU A 143 19.14 14.42 6.94
CA GLU A 143 20.20 15.20 7.58
C GLU A 143 21.02 16.05 6.60
N THR A 144 21.00 15.72 5.33
CA THR A 144 21.70 16.51 4.29
C THR A 144 20.92 17.76 3.91
N ALA A 145 19.61 17.75 4.10
CA ALA A 145 18.74 18.91 3.86
C ALA A 145 18.65 19.85 5.09
N GLY A 146 18.93 19.33 6.30
CA GLY A 146 18.93 20.13 7.54
C GLY A 146 18.56 19.32 8.79
N SER A 147 18.86 19.84 9.98
CA SER A 147 18.68 19.11 11.24
C SER A 147 17.24 18.70 11.54
N ASP A 148 16.28 19.49 11.09
CA ASP A 148 14.85 19.33 11.37
C ASP A 148 14.03 19.21 10.07
N VAL A 149 14.69 18.81 8.99
CA VAL A 149 14.09 18.66 7.66
C VAL A 149 13.78 17.20 7.39
N TYR A 150 12.59 16.95 6.87
CA TYR A 150 12.06 15.62 6.58
C TYR A 150 11.60 15.55 5.14
N TYR A 151 11.94 14.45 4.49
CA TYR A 151 11.31 14.03 3.24
C TYR A 151 9.87 13.66 3.53
N LEU A 152 8.94 14.20 2.76
CA LEU A 152 7.53 13.81 2.72
C LEU A 152 7.26 13.20 1.34
N GLU A 153 6.82 11.96 1.29
CA GLU A 153 6.62 11.20 0.05
C GLU A 153 5.63 11.87 -0.92
N ASP A 154 4.58 12.52 -0.41
CA ASP A 154 3.59 13.19 -1.26
C ASP A 154 2.96 14.41 -0.59
N VAL A 155 3.21 15.62 -1.12
CA VAL A 155 2.58 16.87 -0.65
C VAL A 155 1.10 16.98 -1.01
N LEU A 156 0.60 16.18 -1.97
CA LEU A 156 -0.82 16.03 -2.26
C LEU A 156 -1.51 15.06 -1.30
N LEU A 157 -0.78 14.63 -0.26
CA LEU A 157 -1.26 13.86 0.87
C LEU A 157 -1.90 12.53 0.45
N GLY A 158 -1.28 11.84 -0.51
CA GLY A 158 -1.74 10.54 -1.01
C GLY A 158 -2.94 10.60 -1.95
N HIS A 159 -3.33 11.80 -2.41
CA HIS A 159 -4.51 11.92 -3.25
C HIS A 159 -4.48 11.01 -4.48
N TYR A 160 -3.37 10.99 -5.21
CA TYR A 160 -3.24 10.18 -6.42
C TYR A 160 -2.74 8.77 -6.10
N ILE A 161 -1.66 8.65 -5.35
CA ILE A 161 -1.01 7.35 -5.12
C ILE A 161 -1.81 6.42 -4.19
N VAL A 162 -2.50 6.97 -3.19
CA VAL A 162 -3.37 6.21 -2.30
C VAL A 162 -4.83 6.27 -2.75
N GLY A 163 -5.40 7.47 -2.79
CA GLY A 163 -6.83 7.66 -3.06
C GLY A 163 -7.25 7.21 -4.45
N ALA A 164 -6.56 7.62 -5.52
CA ALA A 164 -6.85 7.20 -6.89
C ALA A 164 -6.25 5.82 -7.21
N GLY A 165 -5.23 5.37 -6.45
CA GLY A 165 -4.54 4.10 -6.68
C GLY A 165 -3.64 4.12 -7.91
N TYR A 166 -3.05 5.29 -8.21
CA TYR A 166 -2.04 5.42 -9.25
C TYR A 166 -0.68 4.97 -8.71
N ASP A 167 0.27 4.74 -9.58
CA ASP A 167 1.62 4.35 -9.18
C ASP A 167 2.43 5.54 -8.61
N SER A 168 3.60 5.25 -8.02
CA SER A 168 4.46 6.22 -7.35
C SER A 168 4.95 7.37 -8.24
N ARG A 169 4.86 7.28 -9.56
CA ARG A 169 5.19 8.38 -10.49
C ARG A 169 4.28 9.59 -10.33
N TYR A 170 3.12 9.39 -9.69
CA TYR A 170 2.16 10.45 -9.37
C TYR A 170 2.31 11.01 -7.95
N ALA A 171 3.28 10.54 -7.19
CA ALA A 171 3.69 11.18 -5.94
C ALA A 171 4.37 12.52 -6.23
N CYS A 172 4.16 13.47 -5.35
CA CYS A 172 4.79 14.78 -5.40
C CYS A 172 5.64 14.98 -4.13
N PRO A 173 6.86 14.43 -4.09
CA PRO A 173 7.70 14.49 -2.90
C PRO A 173 8.20 15.89 -2.62
N ALA A 174 8.39 16.16 -1.34
CA ALA A 174 8.88 17.45 -0.86
C ALA A 174 9.73 17.31 0.39
N TYR A 175 10.41 18.38 0.74
CA TYR A 175 10.96 18.56 2.07
C TYR A 175 10.04 19.43 2.92
N VAL A 176 9.79 18.99 4.14
CA VAL A 176 9.07 19.73 5.17
C VAL A 176 9.98 19.94 6.36
N LYS A 177 9.81 21.07 7.05
CA LYS A 177 10.58 21.41 8.25
C LYS A 177 9.68 21.35 9.47
N LEU A 178 10.13 20.62 10.49
CA LEU A 178 9.54 20.60 11.81
C LEU A 178 10.19 21.70 12.65
N ASN A 179 9.42 22.72 13.01
CA ASN A 179 9.86 23.84 13.80
C ASN A 179 9.81 23.54 15.31
N SER A 180 10.53 24.31 16.11
CA SER A 180 10.61 24.13 17.57
C SER A 180 9.28 24.29 18.30
N ASP A 181 8.28 24.90 17.68
CA ASP A 181 6.91 25.02 18.18
C ASP A 181 5.99 23.88 17.71
N ASN A 182 6.58 22.84 17.14
CA ASN A 182 5.89 21.70 16.52
C ASN A 182 5.07 22.03 15.27
N SER A 183 5.16 23.24 14.74
CA SER A 183 4.58 23.53 13.42
C SER A 183 5.40 22.87 12.31
N VAL A 184 4.72 22.49 11.23
CA VAL A 184 5.34 21.89 10.05
C VAL A 184 5.14 22.81 8.86
N THR A 185 6.25 23.22 8.25
CA THR A 185 6.26 24.13 7.09
C THR A 185 6.86 23.46 5.87
N LEU A 186 6.41 23.84 4.67
CA LEU A 186 7.04 23.41 3.43
C LEU A 186 8.41 24.09 3.30
N GLU A 187 9.47 23.29 3.12
CA GLU A 187 10.81 23.81 2.86
C GLU A 187 11.04 23.94 1.35
N SER A 188 10.79 22.86 0.60
CA SER A 188 10.89 22.88 -0.86
C SER A 188 10.15 21.69 -1.48
N LEU A 189 9.75 21.85 -2.74
CA LEU A 189 9.33 20.72 -3.57
C LEU A 189 10.57 20.05 -4.18
N ILE A 190 10.61 18.73 -4.19
CA ILE A 190 11.68 17.93 -4.83
C ILE A 190 11.44 17.85 -6.33
N GLN A 191 10.16 17.79 -6.73
CA GLN A 191 9.76 17.83 -8.14
C GLN A 191 8.50 18.68 -8.31
N PRO A 192 8.27 19.21 -9.51
CA PRO A 192 7.07 19.96 -9.82
C PRO A 192 5.78 19.17 -9.55
N ILE A 193 4.74 19.83 -9.06
CA ILE A 193 3.41 19.27 -8.93
C ILE A 193 2.77 19.22 -10.32
N LYS A 194 3.10 18.19 -11.08
CA LYS A 194 2.65 18.02 -12.47
C LYS A 194 2.19 16.59 -12.80
N PRO A 195 1.28 15.97 -12.05
CA PRO A 195 0.82 14.65 -12.45
C PRO A 195 0.16 14.67 -13.86
N TRP A 196 -0.39 15.82 -14.27
CA TRP A 196 -1.07 16.00 -15.56
C TRP A 196 -0.55 17.19 -16.39
N GLY A 197 0.59 17.79 -16.01
CA GLY A 197 1.10 19.01 -16.62
C GLY A 197 0.44 20.29 -16.09
N ASP A 198 -0.17 20.21 -14.92
CA ASP A 198 -0.89 21.30 -14.29
C ASP A 198 0.03 22.42 -13.77
N ASP A 199 -0.57 23.57 -13.49
CA ASP A 199 0.12 24.76 -13.00
C ASP A 199 0.41 24.63 -11.49
N GLU A 200 1.70 24.67 -11.12
CA GLU A 200 2.15 24.66 -9.72
C GLU A 200 1.62 25.84 -8.92
N SER A 201 1.30 26.96 -9.58
CA SER A 201 0.74 28.13 -8.91
C SER A 201 -0.64 27.86 -8.27
N ALA A 202 -1.30 26.75 -8.66
CA ALA A 202 -2.55 26.31 -8.05
C ALA A 202 -2.35 25.56 -6.72
N TYR A 203 -1.10 25.23 -6.36
CA TYR A 203 -0.78 24.51 -5.12
C TYR A 203 -0.40 25.48 -3.99
N THR A 204 -0.94 25.21 -2.81
CA THR A 204 -0.56 25.90 -1.57
C THR A 204 -0.42 24.88 -0.46
N TYR A 205 0.73 24.89 0.23
CA TYR A 205 0.87 24.20 1.50
C TYR A 205 0.34 25.11 2.60
N GLU A 206 -0.76 24.70 3.23
CA GLU A 206 -1.47 25.51 4.24
C GLU A 206 -0.79 25.44 5.63
N GLY A 207 0.16 24.52 5.77
CA GLY A 207 0.84 24.26 7.04
C GLY A 207 0.46 22.92 7.67
N GLY A 208 1.07 22.67 8.82
CA GLY A 208 0.84 21.45 9.58
C GLY A 208 1.37 21.55 11.00
N SER A 209 1.22 20.45 11.74
CA SER A 209 1.78 20.26 13.08
C SER A 209 2.15 18.82 13.31
N TYR A 210 3.07 18.59 14.25
CA TYR A 210 3.43 17.29 14.77
C TYR A 210 3.16 17.21 16.26
N ASP A 211 2.42 16.22 16.68
CA ASP A 211 2.19 15.91 18.10
C ASP A 211 3.11 14.74 18.50
N ALA A 212 4.10 15.04 19.33
CA ALA A 212 5.12 14.08 19.75
C ALA A 212 4.57 12.99 20.69
N ASP A 213 3.53 13.29 21.48
CA ASP A 213 2.94 12.35 22.42
C ASP A 213 2.13 11.28 21.70
N SER A 214 1.31 11.69 20.73
CA SER A 214 0.54 10.78 19.90
C SER A 214 1.28 10.30 18.65
N LYS A 215 2.48 10.84 18.37
CA LYS A 215 3.25 10.60 17.14
C LYS A 215 2.44 10.84 15.87
N MET A 216 1.73 11.94 15.85
CA MET A 216 0.76 12.26 14.80
C MET A 216 1.12 13.52 14.05
N PHE A 217 1.15 13.45 12.72
CA PHE A 217 1.16 14.60 11.85
C PHE A 217 -0.26 15.06 11.49
N THR A 218 -0.49 16.35 11.50
CA THR A 218 -1.65 17.00 10.86
C THR A 218 -1.12 17.92 9.78
N LEU A 219 -1.49 17.65 8.52
CA LEU A 219 -1.02 18.41 7.35
C LEU A 219 -2.21 18.90 6.53
N SER A 220 -2.09 20.11 5.98
CA SER A 220 -3.13 20.71 5.12
C SER A 220 -2.54 21.30 3.86
N THR A 221 -3.19 21.02 2.72
CA THR A 221 -2.82 21.53 1.41
C THR A 221 -4.04 21.95 0.61
N THR A 222 -3.84 22.90 -0.31
CA THR A 222 -4.85 23.26 -1.31
C THR A 222 -4.26 23.09 -2.70
N TYR A 223 -5.03 22.52 -3.62
CA TYR A 223 -4.70 22.43 -5.04
C TYR A 223 -5.93 22.76 -5.87
N GLY A 224 -5.88 23.87 -6.59
CA GLY A 224 -7.04 24.47 -7.20
C GLY A 224 -8.14 24.78 -6.16
N PRO A 225 -9.40 24.40 -6.40
CA PRO A 225 -10.50 24.60 -5.45
C PRO A 225 -10.54 23.59 -4.30
N ILE A 226 -9.60 22.65 -4.26
CA ILE A 226 -9.69 21.49 -3.38
C ILE A 226 -8.70 21.64 -2.22
N LYS A 227 -9.24 21.91 -1.03
CA LYS A 227 -8.50 21.83 0.22
C LYS A 227 -8.52 20.39 0.75
N ARG A 228 -7.38 19.93 1.28
CA ARG A 228 -7.20 18.62 1.92
C ARG A 228 -6.58 18.83 3.29
N THR A 229 -7.05 18.06 4.25
CA THR A 229 -6.45 17.97 5.59
C THR A 229 -6.39 16.53 5.99
N ILE A 230 -5.22 16.09 6.45
CA ILE A 230 -5.02 14.72 6.93
C ILE A 230 -4.46 14.73 8.34
N LYS A 231 -4.79 13.66 9.07
CA LYS A 231 -4.05 13.25 10.27
C LYS A 231 -3.46 11.88 9.99
N MET A 232 -2.18 11.73 10.31
CA MET A 232 -1.45 10.49 10.10
C MET A 232 -0.72 10.10 11.37
N GLU A 233 -0.82 8.84 11.77
CA GLU A 233 -0.12 8.29 12.94
C GLU A 233 0.99 7.33 12.52
N LEU A 234 2.09 7.33 13.27
CA LEU A 234 3.23 6.42 13.05
C LEU A 234 2.79 4.97 13.25
N VAL A 235 3.09 4.12 12.27
CA VAL A 235 2.76 2.69 12.31
C VAL A 235 3.92 1.92 12.93
N LEU A 236 3.80 1.55 14.19
CA LEU A 236 4.81 0.72 14.84
C LEU A 236 4.62 -0.76 14.51
N ASN A 237 5.76 -1.46 14.37
CA ASN A 237 5.85 -2.91 14.30
C ASN A 237 5.84 -3.43 15.75
N GLU A 238 4.68 -3.91 16.20
CA GLU A 238 4.44 -4.48 17.52
C GLU A 238 4.59 -6.00 17.49
#